data_51a5ecca2aaa033905ad4d361aa0e955
#
_entry.id   51a5ecca2aaa033905ad4d361aa0e955
#
_cell.length_a   1.000
_cell.length_b   1.000
_cell.length_c   1.000
_cell.angle_alpha   90.00
_cell.angle_beta   90.00
_cell.angle_gamma   90.00
#
_symmetry.space_group_name_H-M   'P 1'
#
loop_
_entity.id
_entity.type
_entity.pdbx_description
1 polymer ?
#
loop_
_entity_poly.entity_id
_entity_poly.type
_entity_poly.pdbx_seq_one_letter_code
_entity_poly.pdbx_strand_id
1 'polypeptide(L)'
;MYVGGLDIGTSGCKIAVYDQNGKFVKCEYTEYNIKREGGLHEIDPEQIFASVKKVISSLNIYDLAAIAVTSFGETFAMLDENDRVCAPSM
;
A
#
# COMPACT_ATOMS: atom_id res chain seq x y z
N MET A 1 12.50 18.90 -1.29
CA MET A 1 12.58 17.50 -0.88
C MET A 1 11.34 17.12 -0.08
N TYR A 2 10.76 15.97 -0.39
CA TYR A 2 9.55 15.50 0.27
C TYR A 2 9.76 14.12 0.84
N VAL A 3 9.01 13.80 1.90
CA VAL A 3 9.00 12.47 2.48
C VAL A 3 7.55 11.98 2.57
N GLY A 4 7.34 10.68 2.38
CA GLY A 4 6.03 10.07 2.40
C GLY A 4 5.86 9.10 3.56
N GLY A 5 4.65 9.07 4.13
CA GLY A 5 4.23 8.03 5.06
C GLY A 5 3.16 7.18 4.39
N LEU A 6 3.47 5.92 4.13
CA LEU A 6 2.55 4.99 3.47
C LEU A 6 1.94 4.07 4.51
N ASP A 7 0.61 4.10 4.61
CA ASP A 7 -0.15 3.23 5.49
C ASP A 7 -0.89 2.18 4.64
N ILE A 8 -0.49 0.93 4.78
CA ILE A 8 -1.14 -0.19 4.09
C ILE A 8 -2.12 -0.81 5.06
N GLY A 9 -3.37 -0.39 4.97
CA GLY A 9 -4.44 -0.85 5.86
C GLY A 9 -5.16 -2.08 5.34
N THR A 10 -6.22 -2.48 6.05
CA THR A 10 -6.99 -3.68 5.71
C THR A 10 -7.96 -3.47 4.55
N SER A 11 -8.40 -2.24 4.31
CA SER A 11 -9.38 -1.92 3.26
C SER A 11 -8.77 -1.17 2.08
N GLY A 12 -7.62 -0.56 2.28
CA GLY A 12 -6.97 0.25 1.28
C GLY A 12 -5.65 0.77 1.78
N CYS A 13 -4.98 1.59 0.97
CA CYS A 13 -3.73 2.21 1.38
C CYS A 13 -3.79 3.72 1.18
N LYS A 14 -3.05 4.43 2.03
CA LYS A 14 -2.98 5.88 2.01
C LYS A 14 -1.54 6.32 2.09
N ILE A 15 -1.20 7.35 1.32
CA ILE A 15 0.10 7.99 1.44
C ILE A 15 -0.08 9.45 1.80
N ALA A 16 0.63 9.91 2.83
CA ALA A 16 0.68 11.31 3.22
C ALA A 16 2.08 11.84 2.96
N VAL A 17 2.17 13.03 2.41
CA VAL A 17 3.46 13.62 2.02
C VAL A 17 3.70 14.88 2.82
N TYR A 18 4.92 15.01 3.30
CA TYR A 18 5.39 16.15 4.08
C TYR A 18 6.63 16.76 3.42
N ASP A 19 6.81 18.05 3.59
CA ASP A 19 8.02 18.72 3.10
C ASP A 19 9.20 18.50 4.07
N GLN A 20 10.35 19.05 3.73
CA GLN A 20 11.57 18.89 4.52
C GLN A 20 11.48 19.51 5.91
N ASN A 21 10.51 20.37 6.15
CA ASN A 21 10.26 21.00 7.45
C ASN A 21 9.18 20.28 8.27
N GLY A 22 8.72 19.12 7.78
CA GLY A 22 7.68 18.35 8.45
C GLY A 22 6.26 18.86 8.22
N LYS A 23 6.08 19.76 7.27
CA LYS A 23 4.77 20.36 7.01
C LYS A 23 3.99 19.48 6.02
N PHE A 24 2.71 19.23 6.34
CA PHE A 24 1.84 18.42 5.49
C PHE A 24 1.65 19.09 4.12
N VAL A 25 1.78 18.30 3.07
CA VAL A 25 1.63 18.78 1.69
C VAL A 25 0.39 18.21 1.03
N LYS A 26 0.26 16.87 1.03
CA LYS A 26 -0.78 16.20 0.27
C LYS A 26 -0.97 14.77 0.76
N CYS A 27 -2.17 14.22 0.58
CA CYS A 27 -2.38 12.78 0.77
C CYS A 27 -3.29 12.23 -0.33
N GLU A 28 -3.12 10.92 -0.60
CA GLU A 28 -3.95 10.18 -1.53
C GLU A 28 -4.31 8.83 -0.92
N TYR A 29 -5.46 8.30 -1.32
CA TYR A 29 -5.99 7.04 -0.80
C TYR A 29 -6.57 6.20 -1.93
N THR A 30 -6.44 4.89 -1.84
CA THR A 30 -7.11 3.96 -2.76
C THR A 30 -7.57 2.71 -2.00
N GLU A 31 -8.72 2.18 -2.39
CA GLU A 31 -9.27 0.96 -1.81
C GLU A 31 -8.83 -0.26 -2.61
N TYR A 32 -8.75 -1.41 -1.94
CA TYR A 32 -8.52 -2.70 -2.61
C TYR A 32 -9.83 -3.34 -3.01
N ASN A 33 -9.75 -4.21 -4.03
CA ASN A 33 -10.81 -5.18 -4.28
C ASN A 33 -10.57 -6.40 -3.39
N ILE A 34 -11.47 -6.63 -2.43
CA ILE A 34 -11.35 -7.73 -1.50
C ILE A 34 -12.34 -8.82 -1.91
N LYS A 35 -11.83 -10.05 -2.04
CA LYS A 35 -12.68 -11.20 -2.32
C LYS A 35 -13.39 -11.65 -1.05
N ARG A 36 -14.72 -11.77 -1.12
CA ARG A 36 -15.56 -12.20 -0.01
C ARG A 36 -16.51 -13.28 -0.50
N GLU A 37 -15.97 -14.48 -0.73
CA GLU A 37 -16.76 -15.61 -1.17
C GLU A 37 -16.90 -16.63 -0.04
N GLY A 38 -18.12 -17.14 0.15
CA GLY A 38 -18.39 -18.18 1.13
C GLY A 38 -18.00 -17.82 2.56
N GLY A 39 -18.07 -16.56 2.92
CA GLY A 39 -17.69 -16.08 4.25
C GLY A 39 -16.20 -15.88 4.43
N LEU A 40 -15.39 -16.17 3.42
CA LEU A 40 -13.94 -15.95 3.47
C LEU A 40 -13.63 -14.52 3.06
N HIS A 41 -12.59 -13.98 3.69
CA HIS A 41 -12.12 -12.64 3.44
C HIS A 41 -10.65 -12.73 3.05
N GLU A 42 -10.37 -12.70 1.76
CA GLU A 42 -9.02 -12.85 1.24
C GLU A 42 -8.54 -11.57 0.57
N ILE A 43 -7.27 -11.25 0.80
CA ILE A 43 -6.62 -10.10 0.18
C ILE A 43 -5.51 -10.62 -0.72
N ASP A 44 -5.53 -10.21 -2.00
CA ASP A 44 -4.49 -10.57 -2.96
C ASP A 44 -3.31 -9.61 -2.80
N PRO A 45 -2.10 -10.12 -2.43
CA PRO A 45 -0.93 -9.25 -2.28
C PRO A 45 -0.55 -8.50 -3.55
N GLU A 46 -0.79 -9.07 -4.72
CA GLU A 46 -0.52 -8.37 -5.99
C GLU A 46 -1.44 -7.17 -6.17
N GLN A 47 -2.68 -7.26 -5.71
CA GLN A 47 -3.61 -6.13 -5.72
C GLN A 47 -3.18 -5.04 -4.75
N ILE A 48 -2.68 -5.42 -3.59
CA ILE A 48 -2.15 -4.46 -2.62
C ILE A 48 -0.99 -3.69 -3.26
N PHE A 49 -0.06 -4.40 -3.89
CA PHE A 49 1.09 -3.78 -4.53
C PHE A 49 0.68 -2.85 -5.68
N ALA A 50 -0.28 -3.28 -6.50
CA ALA A 50 -0.81 -2.44 -7.58
C ALA A 50 -1.47 -1.17 -7.03
N SER A 51 -2.20 -1.29 -5.93
CA SER A 51 -2.83 -0.15 -5.25
C SER A 51 -1.81 0.82 -4.68
N VAL A 52 -0.73 0.30 -4.08
CA VAL A 52 0.38 1.12 -3.59
C VAL A 52 1.01 1.91 -4.73
N LYS A 53 1.30 1.26 -5.85
CA LYS A 53 1.86 1.95 -7.02
C LYS A 53 0.91 3.03 -7.55
N LYS A 54 -0.38 2.72 -7.57
CA LYS A 54 -1.40 3.65 -8.03
C LYS A 54 -1.48 4.90 -7.13
N VAL A 55 -1.49 4.70 -5.82
CA VAL A 55 -1.61 5.82 -4.88
C VAL A 55 -0.36 6.71 -4.91
N ILE A 56 0.81 6.13 -5.08
CA ILE A 56 2.05 6.90 -5.21
C ILE A 56 2.05 7.69 -6.51
N SER A 57 1.64 7.07 -7.62
CA SER A 57 1.57 7.74 -8.92
C SER A 57 0.59 8.90 -8.92
N SER A 58 -0.52 8.78 -8.19
CA SER A 58 -1.54 9.83 -8.13
C SER A 58 -1.08 11.10 -7.43
N LEU A 59 0.00 11.04 -6.66
CA LEU A 59 0.56 12.21 -5.99
C LEU A 59 1.12 13.25 -6.96
N ASN A 60 1.64 12.82 -8.11
CA ASN A 60 2.36 13.68 -9.06
C ASN A 60 3.54 14.42 -8.41
N ILE A 61 4.19 13.77 -7.45
CA ILE A 61 5.37 14.31 -6.78
C ILE A 61 6.58 13.46 -7.18
N TYR A 62 7.58 14.09 -7.79
CA TYR A 62 8.74 13.39 -8.34
C TYR A 62 10.01 13.57 -7.50
N ASP A 63 9.95 14.40 -6.46
CA ASP A 63 11.07 14.67 -5.56
C ASP A 63 10.84 14.04 -4.19
N LEU A 64 10.37 12.81 -4.19
CA LEU A 64 10.11 12.06 -2.97
C LEU A 64 11.39 11.34 -2.54
N ALA A 65 12.02 11.82 -1.47
CA ALA A 65 13.33 11.34 -1.03
C ALA A 65 13.26 10.01 -0.28
N ALA A 66 12.14 9.76 0.43
CA ALA A 66 11.99 8.56 1.24
C ALA A 66 10.52 8.28 1.50
N ILE A 67 10.19 7.01 1.71
CA ILE A 67 8.86 6.57 2.11
C ILE A 67 9.01 5.65 3.31
N ALA A 68 8.35 6.00 4.43
CA ALA A 68 8.22 5.10 5.56
C ALA A 68 6.91 4.32 5.42
N VAL A 69 6.94 3.04 5.72
CA VAL A 69 5.79 2.16 5.51
C VAL A 69 5.29 1.60 6.83
N THR A 70 3.98 1.67 7.07
CA THR A 70 3.32 0.91 8.11
C THR A 70 2.29 -0.02 7.49
N SER A 71 2.00 -1.14 8.13
CA SER A 71 1.02 -2.10 7.62
C SER A 71 0.30 -2.80 8.77
N PHE A 72 -0.80 -3.48 8.41
CA PHE A 72 -1.50 -4.37 9.34
C PHE A 72 -0.66 -5.65 9.48
N GLY A 73 -0.03 -5.85 10.63
CA GLY A 73 1.04 -6.83 10.82
C GLY A 73 0.66 -8.30 10.94
N GLU A 74 -0.61 -8.68 10.75
CA GLU A 74 -1.08 -10.05 10.99
C GLU A 74 -1.38 -10.84 9.70
N THR A 75 -1.07 -10.26 8.54
CA THR A 75 -1.30 -10.89 7.25
C THR A 75 0.03 -11.28 6.64
N PHE A 76 0.07 -12.46 6.03
CA PHE A 76 1.26 -12.91 5.33
C PHE A 76 0.87 -13.47 3.97
N ALA A 77 1.84 -13.53 3.06
CA ALA A 77 1.69 -14.16 1.77
C ALA A 77 2.80 -15.18 1.57
N MET A 78 2.48 -16.26 0.88
CA MET A 78 3.45 -17.27 0.50
C MET A 78 3.93 -16.99 -0.91
N LEU A 79 5.24 -16.90 -1.08
CA LEU A 79 5.86 -16.64 -2.38
C LEU A 79 6.60 -17.89 -2.86
N ASP A 80 6.64 -18.08 -4.17
CA ASP A 80 7.45 -19.13 -4.76
C ASP A 80 8.88 -18.64 -5.00
N GLU A 81 9.73 -19.48 -5.60
CA GLU A 81 11.14 -19.15 -5.85
C GLU A 81 11.35 -17.99 -6.83
N ASN A 82 10.31 -17.58 -7.55
CA ASN A 82 10.32 -16.44 -8.47
C ASN A 82 9.61 -15.20 -7.86
N ASP A 83 9.38 -15.20 -6.55
CA ASP A 83 8.69 -14.14 -5.82
C ASP A 83 7.24 -13.93 -6.30
N ARG A 84 6.61 -14.97 -6.81
CA ARG A 84 5.19 -14.95 -7.16
C ARG A 84 4.34 -15.46 -6.00
N VAL A 85 3.17 -14.89 -5.85
CA VAL A 85 2.25 -15.30 -4.79
C VAL A 85 1.73 -16.71 -5.06
N CYS A 86 2.00 -17.64 -4.14
CA CYS A 86 1.54 -19.04 -4.21
C CYS A 86 0.15 -19.20 -3.63
N ALA A 87 -0.23 -18.34 -2.69
CA ALA A 87 -1.52 -18.40 -2.01
C ALA A 87 -1.97 -16.99 -1.64
N PRO A 88 -3.30 -16.72 -1.64
CA PRO A 88 -3.81 -15.41 -1.22
C PRO A 88 -3.50 -15.13 0.26
N SER A 89 -3.38 -13.86 0.58
CA SER A 89 -3.27 -13.42 1.97
C SER A 89 -4.63 -13.52 2.67
N MET A 90 -4.60 -13.90 3.91
CA MET A 90 -5.81 -14.03 4.72
C MET A 90 -5.79 -13.05 5.89
#